data_22643e5840eaa43f16abf724eae68880
#
_entry.id   22643e5840eaa43f16abf724eae68880
#
_cell.length_a   1.000
_cell.length_b   1.000
_cell.length_c   1.000
_cell.angle_alpha   90.00
_cell.angle_beta   90.00
_cell.angle_gamma   90.00
#
_symmetry.space_group_name_H-M   'P 1'
#
loop_
_entity.id
_entity.type
_entity.pdbx_description
1 polymer ?
#
loop_
_entity_poly.entity_id
_entity_poly.type
_entity_poly.pdbx_seq_one_letter_code
_entity_poly.pdbx_strand_id
1 'polypeptide(L)' 'MLKRIAQKLERIVRMMAKLWAQEIMYAETMEEAKALYERCPRLLKEKVKAILVKSGFEEITKE' A
#
# COMPACT_ATOMS: atom_id res chain seq x y z
N MET A 1 25.46 -6.85 -9.69
CA MET A 1 25.19 -5.41 -9.78
C MET A 1 23.73 -5.11 -9.96
N LEU A 2 23.06 -5.75 -10.90
CA LEU A 2 21.61 -5.57 -11.10
C LEU A 2 20.78 -5.94 -9.88
N LYS A 3 21.21 -6.96 -9.14
CA LYS A 3 20.50 -7.41 -7.92
C LYS A 3 20.50 -6.36 -6.81
N ARG A 4 21.59 -5.58 -6.70
CA ARG A 4 21.67 -4.53 -5.66
C ARG A 4 20.74 -3.36 -5.95
N ILE A 5 20.61 -2.99 -7.21
CA ILE A 5 19.71 -1.91 -7.62
C ILE A 5 18.25 -2.34 -7.37
N ALA A 6 17.91 -3.58 -7.71
CA ALA A 6 16.59 -4.13 -7.47
C ALA A 6 16.24 -4.15 -5.98
N GLN A 7 17.20 -4.50 -5.11
CA GLN A 7 16.98 -4.52 -3.68
C GLN A 7 16.74 -3.13 -3.11
N LYS A 8 17.47 -2.12 -3.59
CA LYS A 8 17.25 -0.74 -3.16
C LYS A 8 15.89 -0.24 -3.57
N LEU A 9 15.48 -0.53 -4.79
CA LEU A 9 14.15 -0.16 -5.29
C LEU A 9 13.05 -0.83 -4.48
N GLU A 10 13.23 -2.10 -4.12
CA GLU A 10 12.27 -2.82 -3.29
C GLU A 10 12.13 -2.19 -1.91
N ARG A 11 13.22 -1.76 -1.30
CA ARG A 11 13.18 -1.10 -0.01
C ARG A 11 12.38 0.19 -0.07
N ILE A 12 12.66 1.01 -1.08
CA ILE A 12 11.96 2.28 -1.26
C ILE A 12 10.48 2.02 -1.49
N VAL A 13 10.15 1.06 -2.35
CA VAL A 13 8.77 0.70 -2.65
C VAL A 13 8.05 0.21 -1.41
N ARG A 14 8.70 -0.61 -0.59
CA ARG A 14 8.11 -1.10 0.67
C ARG A 14 7.84 0.03 1.66
N MET A 15 8.78 0.97 1.77
CA MET A 15 8.60 2.12 2.64
C MET A 15 7.43 2.98 2.19
N MET A 16 7.35 3.25 0.89
CA MET A 16 6.24 4.02 0.33
C MET A 16 4.91 3.28 0.52
N ALA A 17 4.90 1.98 0.29
CA ALA A 17 3.70 1.16 0.49
C ALA A 17 3.24 1.20 1.94
N LYS A 18 4.17 1.17 2.88
CA LYS A 18 3.86 1.28 4.30
C LYS A 18 3.22 2.62 4.64
N LEU A 19 3.76 3.70 4.10
CA LEU A 19 3.20 5.04 4.31
C LEU A 19 1.78 5.14 3.77
N TRP A 20 1.55 4.64 2.55
CA TRP A 20 0.23 4.60 1.97
C TRP A 20 -0.75 3.78 2.81
N ALA A 21 -0.31 2.60 3.24
CA ALA A 21 -1.14 1.74 4.07
C ALA A 21 -1.48 2.41 5.40
N GLN A 22 -0.53 3.09 6.02
CA GLN A 22 -0.78 3.83 7.26
C GLN A 22 -1.83 4.91 7.06
N GLU A 23 -1.72 5.70 6.00
CA GLU A 23 -2.71 6.74 5.71
C GLU A 23 -4.10 6.15 5.48
N ILE A 24 -4.16 5.05 4.76
CA ILE A 24 -5.43 4.35 4.52
C ILE A 24 -6.03 3.85 5.83
N MET A 25 -5.20 3.28 6.69
CA MET A 25 -5.67 2.77 7.98
C MET A 25 -6.11 3.87 8.94
N TYR A 26 -5.53 5.07 8.81
CA TYR A 26 -5.91 6.21 9.63
C TYR A 26 -7.09 7.00 9.07
N ALA A 27 -7.60 6.63 7.90
CA ALA A 27 -8.76 7.28 7.33
C ALA A 27 -9.97 7.14 8.27
N GLU A 28 -10.74 8.21 8.42
CA GLU A 28 -11.87 8.23 9.33
C GLU A 28 -13.04 7.40 8.84
N THR A 29 -13.20 7.29 7.54
CA THR A 29 -14.30 6.54 6.94
C THR A 29 -13.79 5.51 5.93
N MET A 30 -14.59 4.49 5.68
CA MET A 30 -14.29 3.48 4.68
C MET A 30 -14.19 4.11 3.28
N GLU A 31 -15.01 5.12 3.01
CA GLU A 31 -14.99 5.81 1.72
C GLU A 31 -13.67 6.54 1.49
N GLU A 32 -13.17 7.23 2.52
CA GLU A 32 -11.87 7.88 2.45
C GLU A 32 -10.74 6.87 2.25
N ALA A 33 -10.82 5.76 2.98
CA ALA A 33 -9.81 4.70 2.86
C ALA A 33 -9.77 4.14 1.44
N LYS A 34 -10.94 3.87 0.87
CA LYS A 34 -11.03 3.39 -0.51
C LYS A 34 -10.53 4.40 -1.52
N ALA A 35 -10.84 5.68 -1.31
CA ALA A 35 -10.36 6.76 -2.18
C ALA A 35 -8.84 6.85 -2.16
N LEU A 36 -8.24 6.77 -0.98
CA LEU A 36 -6.78 6.76 -0.86
C LEU A 36 -6.17 5.53 -1.54
N TYR A 37 -6.78 4.39 -1.36
CA TYR A 37 -6.33 3.16 -1.99
C TYR A 37 -6.37 3.28 -3.52
N GLU A 38 -7.41 3.87 -4.06
CA GLU A 38 -7.54 4.10 -5.50
C GLU A 38 -6.47 5.05 -6.03
N ARG A 39 -6.05 6.03 -5.23
CA ARG A 39 -4.99 6.97 -5.59
C ARG A 39 -3.61 6.35 -5.60
N CYS A 40 -3.45 5.20 -4.98
CA CYS A 40 -2.18 4.52 -4.88
C CYS A 40 -1.61 4.22 -6.27
N PRO A 41 -0.31 4.51 -6.52
CA PRO A 41 0.31 4.10 -7.77
C PRO A 41 0.23 2.59 -7.96
N ARG A 42 0.06 2.17 -9.21
CA ARG A 42 -0.05 0.75 -9.54
C ARG A 42 1.07 -0.10 -8.96
N LEU A 43 2.29 0.41 -9.02
CA LEU A 43 3.45 -0.32 -8.50
C LEU A 43 3.36 -0.58 -7.01
N LEU A 44 2.71 0.31 -6.27
CA LEU A 44 2.57 0.19 -4.83
C LEU A 44 1.29 -0.52 -4.43
N LYS A 45 0.28 -0.50 -5.28
CA LYS A 45 -1.05 -0.99 -4.95
C LYS A 45 -1.06 -2.43 -4.45
N GLU A 46 -0.34 -3.31 -5.11
CA GLU A 46 -0.26 -4.71 -4.70
C GLU A 46 0.38 -4.88 -3.32
N LYS A 47 1.44 -4.12 -3.06
CA LYS A 47 2.13 -4.18 -1.78
C LYS A 47 1.28 -3.57 -0.67
N VAL A 48 0.61 -2.47 -0.95
CA VAL A 48 -0.32 -1.85 -0.01
C VAL A 48 -1.47 -2.81 0.29
N LYS A 49 -2.01 -3.46 -0.73
CA LYS A 49 -3.06 -4.45 -0.56
C LYS A 49 -2.61 -5.58 0.39
N ALA A 50 -1.41 -6.09 0.18
CA ALA A 50 -0.88 -7.15 1.03
C ALA A 50 -0.77 -6.70 2.49
N ILE A 51 -0.33 -5.47 2.73
CA ILE A 51 -0.25 -4.92 4.08
C ILE A 51 -1.63 -4.77 4.70
N LEU A 52 -2.59 -4.26 3.94
CA LEU A 52 -3.97 -4.07 4.42
C LEU A 52 -4.63 -5.40 4.77
N VAL A 53 -4.44 -6.41 3.93
CA VAL A 53 -4.98 -7.75 4.16
C VAL A 53 -4.39 -8.35 5.44
N LYS A 54 -3.09 -8.23 5.62
CA LYS A 54 -2.41 -8.72 6.83
C LYS A 54 -2.89 -8.02 8.09
N SER A 55 -3.27 -6.76 7.96
CA SER A 55 -3.73 -5.96 9.10
C SER A 55 -5.23 -6.07 9.35
N GLY A 56 -5.94 -6.87 8.58
CA GLY A 56 -7.37 -7.07 8.75
C GLY A 56 -8.25 -6.06 8.04
N PHE A 57 -7.69 -5.30 7.12
CA PHE A 57 -8.42 -4.29 6.35
C PHE A 57 -8.72 -4.74 4.94
N GLU A 58 -8.98 -6.03 4.77
CA GLU A 58 -9.23 -6.61 3.45
C GLU A 58 -10.39 -5.96 2.70
N GLU A 59 -11.41 -5.52 3.42
CA GLU A 59 -12.59 -4.91 2.82
C GLU A 59 -12.28 -3.66 2.01
N ILE A 60 -11.25 -2.91 2.40
CA ILE A 60 -10.83 -1.71 1.68
C ILE A 60 -10.36 -2.04 0.27
N THR A 61 -9.78 -3.23 0.09
CA THR A 61 -9.23 -3.67 -1.20
C THR A 61 -10.26 -4.33 -2.11
N LYS A 62 -11.44 -4.63 -1.59
CA LYS A 62 -12.52 -5.22 -2.39
C LYS A 62 -13.26 -4.14 -3.15
N GLU A 63 -13.56 -4.43 -4.40
CA GLU A 63 -14.34 -3.52 -5.24
C GLU A 63 -15.83 -3.56 -4.95
#